data_916b9c1d71982d4677995d0187fc9832
#
_entry.id   916b9c1d71982d4677995d0187fc9832
#
_cell.length_a   1.000
_cell.length_b   1.000
_cell.length_c   1.000
_cell.angle_alpha   90.00
_cell.angle_beta   90.00
_cell.angle_gamma   90.00
#
_symmetry.space_group_name_H-M   'P 1'
#
loop_
_entity.id
_entity.type
_entity.pdbx_description
1 polymer ?
#
loop_
_entity_poly.entity_id
_entity_poly.type
_entity_poly.pdbx_seq_one_letter_code
_entity_poly.pdbx_strand_id
1 'polypeptide(L)'
;MKLILLSGWGVDRRIWQTLSEHWPSPVEPSAVEWPGYGESPALPTPTSIAALAKRMAPELPSDAVWVGWSLGGLLATALLDHLPPPKALLLLGAGSRFCSDGKDGGVTHDELASFQRAFRRAPVATWRHFLRWQAQGEPYAREAHRQLRARLGEAPHADTDTLAQGLMWLETLDNRALLASPPCPIHRLAGAHDSLLSSSTRQQALQLEAAGHCPMLSQPAPLAARLAEQATRALQEPR
;
A
#
# COMPACT_ATOMS: atom_id res chain seq x y z
N MET A 1 -16.09 -10.62 -9.31
CA MET A 1 -14.62 -10.77 -9.08
C MET A 1 -14.29 -10.12 -7.74
N LYS A 2 -13.78 -10.90 -6.78
CA LYS A 2 -13.42 -10.38 -5.45
C LYS A 2 -12.07 -9.66 -5.48
N LEU A 3 -12.02 -8.43 -4.96
CA LEU A 3 -10.79 -7.68 -4.71
C LEU A 3 -10.63 -7.43 -3.22
N ILE A 4 -9.47 -7.75 -2.66
CA ILE A 4 -9.11 -7.40 -1.27
C ILE A 4 -8.16 -6.21 -1.31
N LEU A 5 -8.56 -5.10 -0.67
CA LEU A 5 -7.83 -3.83 -0.71
C LEU A 5 -7.08 -3.62 0.61
N LEU A 6 -5.77 -3.44 0.53
CA LEU A 6 -4.85 -3.35 1.67
C LEU A 6 -4.16 -1.99 1.67
N SER A 7 -4.32 -1.25 2.76
CA SER A 7 -3.85 0.13 2.88
C SER A 7 -2.36 0.24 3.23
N GLY A 8 -1.79 1.43 3.00
CA GLY A 8 -0.41 1.77 3.32
C GLY A 8 -0.19 2.17 4.78
N TRP A 9 1.06 2.58 5.11
CA TRP A 9 1.43 3.02 6.45
C TRP A 9 0.64 4.23 6.92
N GLY A 10 0.14 4.15 8.14
CA GLY A 10 -0.58 5.24 8.80
C GLY A 10 -1.95 5.58 8.22
N VAL A 11 -2.47 4.73 7.34
CA VAL A 11 -3.73 4.92 6.62
C VAL A 11 -4.59 3.66 6.76
N ASP A 12 -5.83 3.82 7.18
CA ASP A 12 -6.80 2.74 7.34
C ASP A 12 -7.70 2.56 6.09
N ARG A 13 -8.59 1.56 6.14
CA ARG A 13 -9.47 1.19 5.03
C ARG A 13 -10.35 2.31 4.49
N ARG A 14 -10.59 3.39 5.25
CA ARG A 14 -11.41 4.53 4.82
C ARG A 14 -10.89 5.21 3.56
N ILE A 15 -9.61 5.06 3.25
CA ILE A 15 -9.01 5.61 2.03
C ILE A 15 -9.66 5.03 0.76
N TRP A 16 -10.08 3.77 0.80
CA TRP A 16 -10.67 3.08 -0.33
C TRP A 16 -12.13 3.46 -0.62
N GLN A 17 -12.79 4.16 0.32
CA GLN A 17 -14.15 4.67 0.12
C GLN A 17 -14.26 5.65 -1.05
N THR A 18 -13.16 6.28 -1.45
CA THR A 18 -13.10 7.12 -2.64
C THR A 18 -13.43 6.38 -3.93
N LEU A 19 -13.25 5.06 -3.94
CA LEU A 19 -13.50 4.22 -5.11
C LEU A 19 -14.89 3.58 -5.13
N SER A 20 -15.70 3.74 -4.07
CA SER A 20 -16.94 2.96 -3.87
C SER A 20 -17.93 3.06 -5.03
N GLU A 21 -18.07 4.24 -5.65
CA GLU A 21 -19.01 4.50 -6.74
C GLU A 21 -18.41 4.26 -8.14
N HIS A 22 -17.14 3.83 -8.20
CA HIS A 22 -16.38 3.78 -9.46
C HIS A 22 -16.04 2.37 -9.94
N TRP A 23 -16.37 1.35 -9.16
CA TRP A 23 -16.05 -0.02 -9.53
C TRP A 23 -16.95 -0.50 -10.68
N PRO A 24 -16.35 -1.03 -11.76
CA PRO A 24 -17.13 -1.64 -12.82
C PRO A 24 -17.74 -2.98 -12.36
N SER A 25 -18.94 -3.30 -12.83
CA SER A 25 -19.52 -4.63 -12.62
C SER A 25 -18.75 -5.71 -13.41
N PRO A 26 -18.53 -6.91 -12.91
CA PRO A 26 -18.92 -7.46 -11.60
C PRO A 26 -17.77 -7.48 -10.56
N VAL A 27 -17.20 -6.33 -10.23
CA VAL A 27 -16.16 -6.23 -9.19
C VAL A 27 -16.79 -6.11 -7.81
N GLU A 28 -16.31 -6.91 -6.86
CA GLU A 28 -16.73 -6.93 -5.45
C GLU A 28 -15.51 -6.56 -4.56
N PRO A 29 -15.29 -5.25 -4.29
CA PRO A 29 -14.16 -4.83 -3.47
C PRO A 29 -14.47 -4.99 -1.99
N SER A 30 -13.48 -5.43 -1.22
CA SER A 30 -13.50 -5.48 0.24
C SER A 30 -12.21 -4.88 0.78
N ALA A 31 -12.32 -3.80 1.55
CA ALA A 31 -11.17 -3.18 2.19
C ALA A 31 -10.97 -3.80 3.59
N VAL A 32 -9.77 -4.32 3.82
CA VAL A 32 -9.39 -5.04 5.05
C VAL A 32 -8.43 -4.19 5.86
N GLU A 33 -8.60 -4.20 7.20
CA GLU A 33 -7.69 -3.53 8.12
C GLU A 33 -6.50 -4.41 8.48
N TRP A 34 -5.34 -3.80 8.52
CA TRP A 34 -4.20 -4.40 9.18
C TRP A 34 -4.43 -4.48 10.70
N PRO A 35 -3.85 -5.47 11.39
CA PRO A 35 -3.89 -5.51 12.85
C PRO A 35 -3.38 -4.21 13.47
N GLY A 36 -4.13 -3.68 14.43
CA GLY A 36 -3.85 -2.41 15.09
C GLY A 36 -4.36 -1.17 14.36
N TYR A 37 -4.98 -1.31 13.19
CA TYR A 37 -5.65 -0.21 12.49
C TYR A 37 -7.16 -0.28 12.67
N GLY A 38 -7.79 0.88 12.75
CA GLY A 38 -9.25 0.97 12.93
C GLY A 38 -9.73 0.21 14.16
N GLU A 39 -10.62 -0.75 13.94
CA GLU A 39 -11.16 -1.63 14.99
C GLU A 39 -10.45 -3.00 15.06
N SER A 40 -9.45 -3.23 14.19
CA SER A 40 -8.72 -4.51 14.17
C SER A 40 -7.75 -4.58 15.36
N PRO A 41 -7.83 -5.62 16.23
CA PRO A 41 -6.95 -5.74 17.37
C PRO A 41 -5.47 -5.74 16.97
N ALA A 42 -4.64 -5.00 17.71
CA ALA A 42 -3.20 -4.98 17.50
C ALA A 42 -2.55 -6.32 17.83
N LEU A 43 -1.45 -6.60 17.15
CA LEU A 43 -0.56 -7.71 17.50
C LEU A 43 0.54 -7.24 18.47
N PRO A 44 1.09 -8.14 19.28
CA PRO A 44 2.26 -7.82 20.10
C PRO A 44 3.43 -7.37 19.23
N THR A 45 4.13 -6.32 19.64
CA THR A 45 5.33 -5.81 18.97
C THR A 45 6.59 -6.25 19.71
N PRO A 46 7.66 -6.67 19.02
CA PRO A 46 7.77 -6.77 17.57
C PRO A 46 6.99 -7.95 16.97
N THR A 47 6.32 -7.70 15.83
CA THR A 47 5.53 -8.72 15.13
C THR A 47 6.33 -9.30 13.97
N SER A 48 6.41 -10.64 13.86
CA SER A 48 6.96 -11.31 12.68
C SER A 48 5.95 -11.38 11.53
N ILE A 49 6.44 -11.53 10.29
CA ILE A 49 5.58 -11.73 9.12
C ILE A 49 4.74 -13.01 9.26
N ALA A 50 5.29 -14.08 9.86
CA ALA A 50 4.54 -15.31 10.13
C ALA A 50 3.36 -15.07 11.11
N ALA A 51 3.57 -14.27 12.17
CA ALA A 51 2.48 -13.90 13.10
C ALA A 51 1.42 -13.02 12.41
N LEU A 52 1.86 -12.07 11.57
CA LEU A 52 0.96 -11.27 10.75
C LEU A 52 0.15 -12.15 9.80
N ALA A 53 0.78 -13.11 9.11
CA ALA A 53 0.13 -14.05 8.21
C ALA A 53 -0.97 -14.85 8.93
N LYS A 54 -0.65 -15.41 10.09
CA LYS A 54 -1.63 -16.16 10.90
C LYS A 54 -2.87 -15.31 11.24
N ARG A 55 -2.66 -14.04 11.58
CA ARG A 55 -3.77 -13.12 11.92
C ARG A 55 -4.57 -12.74 10.68
N MET A 56 -3.91 -12.54 9.54
CA MET A 56 -4.54 -12.09 8.31
C MET A 56 -5.14 -13.21 7.46
N ALA A 57 -4.84 -14.47 7.74
CA ALA A 57 -5.32 -15.62 6.96
C ALA A 57 -6.85 -15.63 6.71
N PRO A 58 -7.73 -15.32 7.69
CA PRO A 58 -9.17 -15.26 7.45
C PRO A 58 -9.60 -14.12 6.53
N GLU A 59 -8.84 -13.05 6.48
CA GLU A 59 -9.14 -11.82 5.73
C GLU A 59 -8.56 -11.84 4.29
N LEU A 60 -7.64 -12.79 4.02
CA LEU A 60 -6.90 -12.87 2.76
C LEU A 60 -7.18 -14.19 2.02
N PRO A 61 -8.39 -14.36 1.47
CA PRO A 61 -8.76 -15.58 0.77
C PRO A 61 -7.97 -15.75 -0.54
N SER A 62 -7.60 -17.00 -0.86
CA SER A 62 -6.86 -17.35 -2.07
C SER A 62 -7.72 -17.30 -3.35
N ASP A 63 -9.04 -17.26 -3.23
CA ASP A 63 -9.97 -17.14 -4.36
C ASP A 63 -10.19 -15.68 -4.82
N ALA A 64 -9.52 -14.71 -4.19
CA ALA A 64 -9.57 -13.29 -4.50
C ALA A 64 -8.29 -12.79 -5.22
N VAL A 65 -8.36 -11.60 -5.78
CA VAL A 65 -7.19 -10.79 -6.17
C VAL A 65 -6.88 -9.83 -5.02
N TRP A 66 -5.64 -9.79 -4.58
CA TRP A 66 -5.21 -8.83 -3.55
C TRP A 66 -4.66 -7.57 -4.22
N VAL A 67 -5.01 -6.42 -3.68
CA VAL A 67 -4.51 -5.10 -4.09
C VAL A 67 -3.83 -4.47 -2.89
N GLY A 68 -2.50 -4.38 -2.93
CA GLY A 68 -1.72 -3.77 -1.85
C GLY A 68 -1.17 -2.41 -2.25
N TRP A 69 -1.53 -1.37 -1.51
CA TRP A 69 -1.02 -0.03 -1.70
C TRP A 69 0.12 0.28 -0.74
N SER A 70 1.26 0.77 -1.27
CA SER A 70 2.40 1.21 -0.48
C SER A 70 2.91 0.09 0.47
N LEU A 71 3.02 0.32 1.79
CA LEU A 71 3.34 -0.72 2.77
C LEU A 71 2.41 -1.94 2.64
N GLY A 72 1.13 -1.73 2.32
CA GLY A 72 0.19 -2.83 2.08
C GLY A 72 0.62 -3.76 0.95
N GLY A 73 1.26 -3.22 -0.09
CA GLY A 73 1.84 -3.99 -1.17
C GLY A 73 3.07 -4.80 -0.74
N LEU A 74 3.96 -4.19 0.06
CA LEU A 74 5.13 -4.89 0.61
C LEU A 74 4.73 -6.02 1.54
N LEU A 75 3.77 -5.78 2.45
CA LEU A 75 3.26 -6.80 3.37
C LEU A 75 2.52 -7.91 2.61
N ALA A 76 1.62 -7.57 1.69
CA ALA A 76 0.91 -8.56 0.89
C ALA A 76 1.88 -9.47 0.11
N THR A 77 2.97 -8.90 -0.40
CA THR A 77 4.03 -9.69 -1.06
C THR A 77 4.72 -10.62 -0.06
N ALA A 78 5.18 -10.10 1.08
CA ALA A 78 5.85 -10.92 2.09
C ALA A 78 4.95 -12.05 2.65
N LEU A 79 3.64 -11.85 2.67
CA LEU A 79 2.67 -12.85 3.12
C LEU A 79 2.54 -14.04 2.14
N LEU A 80 2.98 -13.93 0.89
CA LEU A 80 2.94 -15.03 -0.08
C LEU A 80 3.83 -16.22 0.31
N ASP A 81 4.84 -16.01 1.16
CA ASP A 81 5.67 -17.10 1.72
C ASP A 81 4.96 -17.85 2.86
N HIS A 82 3.83 -17.34 3.36
CA HIS A 82 3.16 -17.85 4.56
C HIS A 82 1.69 -18.23 4.38
N LEU A 83 1.08 -17.76 3.29
CA LEU A 83 -0.34 -17.98 2.99
C LEU A 83 -0.52 -18.63 1.61
N PRO A 84 -1.61 -19.37 1.40
CA PRO A 84 -1.98 -19.79 0.05
C PRO A 84 -2.05 -18.56 -0.87
N PRO A 85 -1.38 -18.58 -2.04
CA PRO A 85 -1.33 -17.42 -2.92
C PRO A 85 -2.73 -17.05 -3.44
N PRO A 86 -3.01 -15.75 -3.60
CA PRO A 86 -4.24 -15.27 -4.23
C PRO A 86 -4.27 -15.66 -5.71
N LYS A 87 -5.38 -15.37 -6.38
CA LYS A 87 -5.45 -15.49 -7.83
C LYS A 87 -4.47 -14.57 -8.56
N ALA A 88 -4.22 -13.39 -8.00
CA ALA A 88 -3.20 -12.45 -8.43
C ALA A 88 -2.94 -11.42 -7.31
N LEU A 89 -1.79 -10.74 -7.34
CA LEU A 89 -1.46 -9.61 -6.49
C LEU A 89 -1.20 -8.37 -7.35
N LEU A 90 -1.95 -7.29 -7.09
CA LEU A 90 -1.72 -5.98 -7.69
C LEU A 90 -0.99 -5.09 -6.70
N LEU A 91 0.18 -4.59 -7.09
CA LEU A 91 1.00 -3.65 -6.30
C LEU A 91 0.71 -2.23 -6.79
N LEU A 92 0.12 -1.40 -5.94
CA LEU A 92 -0.15 0.00 -6.20
C LEU A 92 0.84 0.86 -5.41
N GLY A 93 1.66 1.65 -6.08
CA GLY A 93 2.63 2.50 -5.41
C GLY A 93 3.61 1.72 -4.51
N ALA A 94 4.00 0.51 -4.91
CA ALA A 94 4.89 -0.37 -4.17
C ALA A 94 5.87 -1.09 -5.09
N GLY A 95 7.12 -1.19 -4.64
CA GLY A 95 8.17 -1.98 -5.29
C GLY A 95 8.50 -3.25 -4.51
N SER A 96 9.67 -3.82 -4.79
CA SER A 96 10.20 -4.96 -4.02
C SER A 96 10.75 -4.56 -2.66
N ARG A 97 11.12 -3.31 -2.49
CA ARG A 97 11.58 -2.65 -1.26
C ARG A 97 11.01 -1.24 -1.23
N PHE A 98 10.92 -0.66 -0.05
CA PHE A 98 10.56 0.75 0.08
C PHE A 98 11.77 1.67 -0.13
N CYS A 99 12.88 1.37 0.57
CA CYS A 99 14.08 2.18 0.46
C CYS A 99 14.82 1.96 -0.86
N SER A 100 15.23 3.07 -1.48
CA SER A 100 16.10 3.12 -2.65
C SER A 100 17.56 3.39 -2.25
N ASP A 101 18.48 3.25 -3.19
CA ASP A 101 19.89 3.64 -3.03
C ASP A 101 20.12 5.13 -3.31
N GLY A 102 19.06 5.89 -3.59
CA GLY A 102 19.07 7.33 -3.83
C GLY A 102 19.52 7.77 -5.24
N LYS A 103 20.00 6.86 -6.09
CA LYS A 103 20.56 7.22 -7.42
C LYS A 103 19.50 7.71 -8.40
N ASP A 104 18.28 7.17 -8.31
CA ASP A 104 17.16 7.43 -9.22
C ASP A 104 15.89 7.91 -8.50
N GLY A 105 16.06 8.52 -7.32
CA GLY A 105 14.99 9.04 -6.48
C GLY A 105 14.38 7.97 -5.55
N GLY A 106 13.18 8.23 -5.05
CA GLY A 106 12.56 7.44 -4.01
C GLY A 106 13.08 7.80 -2.62
N VAL A 107 12.67 7.07 -1.60
CA VAL A 107 13.07 7.30 -0.20
C VAL A 107 14.32 6.51 0.12
N THR A 108 15.35 7.18 0.62
CA THR A 108 16.60 6.54 1.04
C THR A 108 16.50 5.97 2.46
N HIS A 109 17.42 5.09 2.83
CA HIS A 109 17.54 4.59 4.20
C HIS A 109 17.78 5.72 5.21
N ASP A 110 18.60 6.74 4.88
CA ASP A 110 18.88 7.88 5.76
C ASP A 110 17.64 8.78 5.98
N GLU A 111 16.85 8.99 4.93
CA GLU A 111 15.59 9.74 5.03
C GLU A 111 14.57 8.98 5.89
N LEU A 112 14.42 7.66 5.68
CA LEU A 112 13.54 6.84 6.51
C LEU A 112 14.02 6.80 7.97
N ALA A 113 15.32 6.65 8.23
CA ALA A 113 15.88 6.68 9.57
C ALA A 113 15.64 8.04 10.27
N SER A 114 15.73 9.14 9.50
CA SER A 114 15.41 10.48 10.01
C SER A 114 13.94 10.63 10.33
N PHE A 115 13.07 10.08 9.49
CA PHE A 115 11.62 10.03 9.71
C PHE A 115 11.28 9.19 10.96
N GLN A 116 11.90 8.03 11.14
CA GLN A 116 11.72 7.18 12.34
C GLN A 116 12.16 7.91 13.63
N ARG A 117 13.27 8.66 13.58
CA ARG A 117 13.70 9.49 14.73
C ARG A 117 12.67 10.58 15.06
N ALA A 118 12.12 11.25 14.03
CA ALA A 118 11.07 12.25 14.22
C ALA A 118 9.79 11.61 14.78
N PHE A 119 9.42 10.42 14.27
CA PHE A 119 8.25 9.68 14.74
C PHE A 119 8.36 9.31 16.22
N ARG A 120 9.49 8.81 16.68
CA ARG A 120 9.71 8.52 18.12
C ARG A 120 9.54 9.75 19.03
N ARG A 121 9.85 10.96 18.53
CA ARG A 121 9.74 12.21 19.31
C ARG A 121 8.33 12.78 19.29
N ALA A 122 7.64 12.70 18.16
CA ALA A 122 6.35 13.35 17.94
C ALA A 122 5.49 12.54 16.96
N PRO A 123 4.92 11.37 17.36
CA PRO A 123 4.24 10.43 16.46
C PRO A 123 3.15 11.08 15.61
N VAL A 124 2.20 11.80 16.24
CA VAL A 124 1.08 12.41 15.54
C VAL A 124 1.53 13.51 14.58
N ALA A 125 2.49 14.36 15.00
CA ALA A 125 3.00 15.41 14.13
C ALA A 125 3.73 14.84 12.91
N THR A 126 4.52 13.78 13.11
CA THR A 126 5.23 13.08 12.02
C THR A 126 4.26 12.36 11.09
N TRP A 127 3.21 11.73 11.61
CA TRP A 127 2.15 11.16 10.80
C TRP A 127 1.44 12.23 9.95
N ARG A 128 1.09 13.39 10.52
CA ARG A 128 0.51 14.51 9.76
C ARG A 128 1.46 15.03 8.66
N HIS A 129 2.76 15.04 8.93
CA HIS A 129 3.77 15.38 7.93
C HIS A 129 3.77 14.35 6.79
N PHE A 130 3.68 13.06 7.10
CA PHE A 130 3.60 12.00 6.10
C PHE A 130 2.35 12.12 5.22
N LEU A 131 1.17 12.45 5.79
CA LEU A 131 -0.03 12.68 4.98
C LEU A 131 0.17 13.78 3.92
N ARG A 132 0.97 14.80 4.26
CA ARG A 132 1.31 15.85 3.30
C ARG A 132 2.32 15.36 2.27
N TRP A 133 3.30 14.58 2.71
CA TRP A 133 4.35 14.06 1.86
C TRP A 133 3.80 13.11 0.79
N GLN A 134 2.99 12.14 1.17
CA GLN A 134 2.40 11.21 0.21
C GLN A 134 1.40 11.85 -0.77
N ALA A 135 0.87 13.04 -0.47
CA ALA A 135 0.04 13.80 -1.39
C ALA A 135 0.85 14.59 -2.44
N GLN A 136 2.19 14.69 -2.28
CA GLN A 136 3.05 15.31 -3.27
C GLN A 136 3.04 14.48 -4.56
N GLY A 137 3.09 15.18 -5.71
CA GLY A 137 2.98 14.52 -7.01
C GLY A 137 1.54 14.35 -7.49
N GLU A 138 0.52 14.54 -6.62
CA GLU A 138 -0.85 14.63 -7.10
C GLU A 138 -1.07 15.97 -7.83
N PRO A 139 -1.90 16.02 -8.89
CA PRO A 139 -2.15 17.24 -9.66
C PRO A 139 -2.62 18.42 -8.80
N TYR A 140 -3.39 18.10 -7.76
CA TYR A 140 -3.90 19.04 -6.77
C TYR A 140 -3.47 18.61 -5.36
N ALA A 141 -2.17 18.62 -5.09
CA ALA A 141 -1.57 18.10 -3.84
C ALA A 141 -2.20 18.65 -2.55
N ARG A 142 -2.57 19.96 -2.54
CA ARG A 142 -3.27 20.58 -1.39
C ARG A 142 -4.65 19.97 -1.16
N GLU A 143 -5.37 19.75 -2.25
CA GLU A 143 -6.69 19.11 -2.20
C GLU A 143 -6.59 17.65 -1.77
N ALA A 144 -5.68 16.86 -2.33
CA ALA A 144 -5.43 15.49 -1.92
C ALA A 144 -5.08 15.41 -0.42
N HIS A 145 -4.20 16.29 0.08
CA HIS A 145 -3.90 16.37 1.50
C HIS A 145 -5.12 16.73 2.36
N ARG A 146 -5.97 17.68 1.91
CA ARG A 146 -7.21 18.03 2.60
C ARG A 146 -8.17 16.83 2.69
N GLN A 147 -8.30 16.07 1.61
CA GLN A 147 -9.13 14.87 1.55
C GLN A 147 -8.59 13.76 2.46
N LEU A 148 -7.27 13.54 2.51
CA LEU A 148 -6.65 12.62 3.46
C LEU A 148 -7.04 12.99 4.90
N ARG A 149 -6.86 14.25 5.28
CA ARG A 149 -7.22 14.72 6.64
C ARG A 149 -8.71 14.59 6.93
N ALA A 150 -9.56 14.93 5.97
CA ALA A 150 -11.01 14.82 6.16
C ALA A 150 -11.46 13.37 6.42
N ARG A 151 -10.80 12.38 5.78
CA ARG A 151 -11.12 10.96 5.95
C ARG A 151 -10.47 10.34 7.18
N LEU A 152 -9.22 10.65 7.43
CA LEU A 152 -8.43 9.99 8.46
C LEU A 152 -8.49 10.70 9.82
N GLY A 153 -8.88 11.99 9.83
CA GLY A 153 -8.97 12.79 11.06
C GLY A 153 -7.66 13.46 11.45
N GLU A 154 -7.56 13.87 12.71
CA GLU A 154 -6.43 14.62 13.25
C GLU A 154 -5.33 13.74 13.86
N ALA A 155 -5.59 12.44 14.04
CA ALA A 155 -4.65 11.45 14.54
C ALA A 155 -4.87 10.11 13.83
N PRO A 156 -3.83 9.26 13.72
CA PRO A 156 -3.97 7.94 13.10
C PRO A 156 -4.89 7.05 13.93
N HIS A 157 -5.67 6.21 13.27
CA HIS A 157 -6.45 5.14 13.90
C HIS A 157 -5.61 3.88 14.09
N ALA A 158 -4.40 4.06 14.60
CA ALA A 158 -3.48 3.01 15.00
C ALA A 158 -2.62 3.55 16.14
N ASP A 159 -2.24 2.70 17.09
CA ASP A 159 -1.35 3.08 18.16
C ASP A 159 0.10 3.29 17.68
N THR A 160 0.90 3.89 18.56
CA THR A 160 2.29 4.24 18.25
C THR A 160 3.15 3.01 17.95
N ASP A 161 2.92 1.90 18.65
CA ASP A 161 3.71 0.66 18.49
C ASP A 161 3.40 -0.01 17.16
N THR A 162 2.12 -0.07 16.77
CA THR A 162 1.69 -0.56 15.44
C THR A 162 2.32 0.28 14.32
N LEU A 163 2.32 1.60 14.46
CA LEU A 163 2.93 2.49 13.47
C LEU A 163 4.45 2.36 13.43
N ALA A 164 5.11 2.22 14.58
CA ALA A 164 6.56 1.98 14.65
C ALA A 164 6.94 0.65 14.00
N GLN A 165 6.14 -0.41 14.23
CA GLN A 165 6.30 -1.71 13.56
C GLN A 165 6.19 -1.57 12.04
N GLY A 166 5.22 -0.79 11.54
CA GLY A 166 5.09 -0.50 10.11
C GLY A 166 6.31 0.21 9.52
N LEU A 167 6.91 1.17 10.24
CA LEU A 167 8.16 1.83 9.84
C LEU A 167 9.35 0.86 9.81
N MET A 168 9.41 -0.09 10.73
CA MET A 168 10.42 -1.13 10.74
C MET A 168 10.26 -2.04 9.50
N TRP A 169 9.04 -2.41 9.12
CA TRP A 169 8.79 -3.17 7.91
C TRP A 169 9.14 -2.41 6.64
N LEU A 170 8.89 -1.09 6.56
CA LEU A 170 9.35 -0.26 5.44
C LEU A 170 10.87 -0.28 5.30
N GLU A 171 11.60 -0.34 6.42
CA GLU A 171 13.07 -0.40 6.43
C GLU A 171 13.61 -1.77 6.02
N THR A 172 12.98 -2.85 6.51
CA THR A 172 13.59 -4.19 6.53
C THR A 172 13.05 -5.15 5.47
N LEU A 173 11.83 -4.92 4.94
CA LEU A 173 11.26 -5.83 3.95
C LEU A 173 12.00 -5.75 2.62
N ASP A 174 12.45 -6.93 2.17
CA ASP A 174 13.08 -7.14 0.88
C ASP A 174 12.44 -8.32 0.16
N ASN A 175 11.54 -8.01 -0.75
CA ASN A 175 10.75 -8.98 -1.51
C ASN A 175 11.38 -9.32 -2.88
N ARG A 176 12.64 -8.94 -3.14
CA ARG A 176 13.26 -9.14 -4.47
C ARG A 176 13.32 -10.61 -4.87
N ALA A 177 13.70 -11.48 -3.96
CA ALA A 177 13.77 -12.93 -4.23
C ALA A 177 12.40 -13.51 -4.56
N LEU A 178 11.37 -13.14 -3.79
CA LEU A 178 10.01 -13.61 -4.01
C LEU A 178 9.44 -13.08 -5.34
N LEU A 179 9.65 -11.80 -5.64
CA LEU A 179 9.17 -11.20 -6.90
C LEU A 179 9.97 -11.62 -8.14
N ALA A 180 11.10 -12.30 -7.98
CA ALA A 180 11.84 -12.93 -9.09
C ALA A 180 11.18 -14.25 -9.55
N SER A 181 10.47 -14.95 -8.63
CA SER A 181 9.72 -16.18 -8.95
C SER A 181 8.44 -16.23 -8.10
N PRO A 182 7.45 -15.39 -8.41
CA PRO A 182 6.26 -15.25 -7.59
C PRO A 182 5.30 -16.45 -7.74
N PRO A 183 4.57 -16.84 -6.67
CA PRO A 183 3.66 -17.98 -6.70
C PRO A 183 2.31 -17.68 -7.38
N CYS A 184 2.07 -16.43 -7.80
CA CYS A 184 0.90 -15.99 -8.52
C CYS A 184 1.25 -14.81 -9.46
N PRO A 185 0.40 -14.46 -10.44
CA PRO A 185 0.60 -13.28 -11.27
C PRO A 185 0.74 -12.00 -10.44
N ILE A 186 1.73 -11.17 -10.78
CA ILE A 186 2.00 -9.89 -10.11
C ILE A 186 1.89 -8.75 -11.13
N HIS A 187 0.95 -7.85 -10.93
CA HIS A 187 0.85 -6.63 -11.73
C HIS A 187 1.20 -5.40 -10.89
N ARG A 188 1.85 -4.42 -11.50
CA ARG A 188 2.30 -3.20 -10.83
C ARG A 188 1.64 -1.98 -11.44
N LEU A 189 1.14 -1.08 -10.58
CA LEU A 189 0.60 0.22 -10.94
C LEU A 189 1.29 1.29 -10.08
N ALA A 190 1.57 2.44 -10.66
CA ALA A 190 2.15 3.57 -9.94
C ALA A 190 1.70 4.89 -10.55
N GLY A 191 1.58 5.94 -9.75
CA GLY A 191 1.50 7.29 -10.27
C GLY A 191 2.81 7.68 -10.94
N ALA A 192 2.74 8.30 -12.11
CA ALA A 192 3.93 8.78 -12.85
C ALA A 192 4.76 9.78 -12.01
N HIS A 193 4.10 10.49 -11.11
CA HIS A 193 4.70 11.51 -10.24
C HIS A 193 4.84 11.04 -8.78
N ASP A 194 4.77 9.74 -8.51
CA ASP A 194 4.97 9.18 -7.17
C ASP A 194 6.41 9.39 -6.70
N SER A 195 6.63 10.39 -5.83
CA SER A 195 7.95 10.76 -5.30
C SER A 195 8.48 9.80 -4.24
N LEU A 196 7.64 8.91 -3.68
CA LEU A 196 8.06 7.90 -2.71
C LEU A 196 8.72 6.69 -3.39
N LEU A 197 8.52 6.52 -4.70
CA LEU A 197 9.13 5.46 -5.50
C LEU A 197 10.33 5.98 -6.31
N SER A 198 11.34 5.14 -6.47
CA SER A 198 12.41 5.41 -7.43
C SER A 198 11.88 5.40 -8.88
N SER A 199 12.60 6.07 -9.77
CA SER A 199 12.23 6.12 -11.20
C SER A 199 12.19 4.73 -11.81
N SER A 200 13.16 3.87 -11.47
CA SER A 200 13.20 2.48 -11.94
C SER A 200 11.98 1.67 -11.48
N THR A 201 11.54 1.86 -10.23
CA THR A 201 10.33 1.20 -9.73
C THR A 201 9.08 1.66 -10.47
N ARG A 202 8.92 2.97 -10.72
CA ARG A 202 7.80 3.50 -11.50
C ARG A 202 7.78 2.98 -12.95
N GLN A 203 8.95 2.91 -13.60
CA GLN A 203 9.09 2.40 -14.98
C GLN A 203 8.71 0.93 -15.13
N GLN A 204 8.80 0.13 -14.07
CA GLN A 204 8.37 -1.27 -14.04
C GLN A 204 6.86 -1.45 -13.82
N ALA A 205 6.12 -0.37 -13.65
CA ALA A 205 4.69 -0.35 -13.38
C ALA A 205 3.89 0.25 -14.53
N LEU A 206 2.63 -0.14 -14.67
CA LEU A 206 1.66 0.61 -15.46
C LEU A 206 1.48 1.97 -14.80
N GLN A 207 1.83 3.05 -15.52
CA GLN A 207 1.80 4.39 -14.97
C GLN A 207 0.41 5.02 -15.11
N LEU A 208 0.00 5.72 -14.06
CA LEU A 208 -1.14 6.63 -14.04
C LEU A 208 -0.58 8.04 -14.24
N GLU A 209 -0.69 8.56 -15.46
CA GLU A 209 0.03 9.75 -15.93
C GLU A 209 -0.12 11.00 -15.06
N ALA A 210 -1.31 11.28 -14.59
CA ALA A 210 -1.58 12.46 -13.77
C ALA A 210 -1.79 12.08 -12.29
N ALA A 211 -0.93 11.23 -11.72
CA ALA A 211 -1.06 10.80 -10.33
C ALA A 211 0.29 10.74 -9.61
N GLY A 212 0.25 10.97 -8.30
CA GLY A 212 1.32 10.72 -7.34
C GLY A 212 1.13 9.39 -6.61
N HIS A 213 1.40 9.39 -5.30
CA HIS A 213 1.28 8.20 -4.44
C HIS A 213 -0.15 7.83 -4.07
N CYS A 214 -1.09 8.79 -4.17
CA CYS A 214 -2.48 8.66 -3.73
C CYS A 214 -3.49 8.77 -4.89
N PRO A 215 -3.40 7.96 -5.95
CA PRO A 215 -4.29 8.07 -7.12
C PRO A 215 -5.76 7.86 -6.77
N MET A 216 -6.07 7.19 -5.66
CA MET A 216 -7.44 7.03 -5.16
C MET A 216 -8.09 8.35 -4.77
N LEU A 217 -7.32 9.43 -4.58
CA LEU A 217 -7.83 10.76 -4.25
C LEU A 217 -7.95 11.65 -5.50
N SER A 218 -6.96 11.59 -6.39
CA SER A 218 -6.91 12.46 -7.56
C SER A 218 -7.62 11.89 -8.78
N GLN A 219 -7.67 10.55 -8.89
CA GLN A 219 -8.20 9.84 -10.06
C GLN A 219 -8.99 8.58 -9.65
N PRO A 220 -10.03 8.68 -8.79
CA PRO A 220 -10.72 7.50 -8.28
C PRO A 220 -11.34 6.62 -9.37
N ALA A 221 -12.04 7.22 -10.34
CA ALA A 221 -12.66 6.46 -11.44
C ALA A 221 -11.63 5.80 -12.38
N PRO A 222 -10.59 6.50 -12.89
CA PRO A 222 -9.51 5.87 -13.64
C PRO A 222 -8.81 4.77 -12.85
N LEU A 223 -8.54 4.97 -11.57
CA LEU A 223 -7.88 3.95 -10.74
C LEU A 223 -8.74 2.68 -10.60
N ALA A 224 -10.03 2.84 -10.27
CA ALA A 224 -10.93 1.69 -10.14
C ALA A 224 -11.01 0.89 -11.45
N ALA A 225 -11.13 1.57 -12.59
CA ALA A 225 -11.14 0.93 -13.91
C ALA A 225 -9.82 0.18 -14.19
N ARG A 226 -8.66 0.80 -13.91
CA ARG A 226 -7.35 0.17 -14.12
C ARG A 226 -7.09 -1.02 -13.21
N LEU A 227 -7.48 -0.94 -11.94
CA LEU A 227 -7.38 -2.07 -11.02
C LEU A 227 -8.24 -3.25 -11.50
N ALA A 228 -9.48 -2.99 -11.93
CA ALA A 228 -10.36 -4.02 -12.47
C ALA A 228 -9.82 -4.64 -13.77
N GLU A 229 -9.28 -3.84 -14.67
CA GLU A 229 -8.64 -4.29 -15.92
C GLU A 229 -7.43 -5.18 -15.62
N GLN A 230 -6.52 -4.73 -14.76
CA GLN A 230 -5.32 -5.50 -14.41
C GLN A 230 -5.66 -6.78 -13.66
N ALA A 231 -6.65 -6.76 -12.79
CA ALA A 231 -7.15 -7.97 -12.13
C ALA A 231 -7.73 -8.97 -13.15
N THR A 232 -8.52 -8.49 -14.08
CA THR A 232 -9.10 -9.34 -15.15
C THR A 232 -7.99 -9.95 -16.02
N ARG A 233 -7.00 -9.14 -16.41
CA ARG A 233 -5.86 -9.60 -17.20
C ARG A 233 -5.07 -10.68 -16.46
N ALA A 234 -4.74 -10.43 -15.19
CA ALA A 234 -3.98 -11.38 -14.37
C ALA A 234 -4.70 -12.73 -14.19
N LEU A 235 -6.05 -12.74 -14.18
CA LEU A 235 -6.84 -13.98 -14.13
C LEU A 235 -6.81 -14.79 -15.42
N GLN A 236 -6.40 -14.21 -16.53
CA GLN A 236 -6.29 -14.86 -17.86
C GLN A 236 -4.86 -15.39 -18.11
N GLU A 237 -3.88 -15.01 -17.31
CA GLU A 237 -2.50 -15.48 -17.42
C GLU A 237 -2.40 -16.95 -16.99
N PRO A 238 -1.68 -17.80 -17.74
CA PRO A 238 -1.42 -19.17 -17.31
C PRO A 238 -0.61 -19.17 -15.99
N ARG A 239 -0.95 -20.09 -15.10
CA ARG A 239 -0.23 -20.32 -13.84
C ARG A 239 1.03 -21.13 -14.07
#